data_70e89d4e955e6f305933778e8a9226bd
#
_entry.id   70e89d4e955e6f305933778e8a9226bd
#
_cell.length_a   1.000
_cell.length_b   1.000
_cell.length_c   1.000
_cell.angle_alpha   90.00
_cell.angle_beta   90.00
_cell.angle_gamma   90.00
#
_symmetry.space_group_name_H-M   'P 1'
#
loop_
_entity.id
_entity.type
_entity.pdbx_description
1 polymer ?
#
loop_
_entity_poly.entity_id
_entity_poly.type
_entity_poly.pdbx_seq_one_letter_code
_entity_poly.pdbx_strand_id
1 'polypeptide(L)'
;MKNLAGFNSLVYKNVTIFILIIMMLILSTSLVQAEDKIIKVGLANETENIEISSGQGIKIKTSDGYSLHLTETTHFEFKKVGQFVRINNYFFASDYILVYPLGEKMLTIDSREYKGSIKLINNSQTMTVINKVKMIDYLASVIGSEIDPEWPLAALKAQAVVARTYALRNLNSHASQGYHLSNTIYSQVYKGYHVTTDKIYQAVKSTAGQVLTYDGKLISAVYHSNAGGKTAQGAVIWGGDTPYLQSVNSNDHYAPNYKWQKKYSITEIIEILNAKGISLTTINRIGFQGLGPSGRSEKIVIDGNGQEVSVDSSDFRFWLNLRSTKFSIEKYDNGYLFKGKGWGHGVGMSQWGAYQMAKEGSAYQEILYHYYQNTKLVKKDVGGIDNEG
;
A
#
# COMPACT_ATOMS: atom_id res chain seq x y z
N MET A 1 -47.47 -48.96 1.45
CA MET A 1 -46.22 -48.49 0.74
C MET A 1 -46.15 -46.98 0.43
N LYS A 2 -47.20 -46.17 0.61
CA LYS A 2 -47.15 -44.68 0.34
C LYS A 2 -46.53 -43.86 1.45
N ASN A 3 -46.39 -44.36 2.69
CA ASN A 3 -45.87 -43.56 3.82
C ASN A 3 -44.32 -43.57 3.96
N LEU A 4 -43.61 -44.54 3.36
CA LEU A 4 -42.14 -44.58 3.42
C LEU A 4 -41.47 -43.59 2.46
N ALA A 5 -42.09 -43.28 1.31
CA ALA A 5 -41.53 -42.34 0.34
C ALA A 5 -41.55 -40.89 0.83
N GLY A 6 -42.58 -40.50 1.60
CA GLY A 6 -42.68 -39.17 2.19
C GLY A 6 -41.71 -38.94 3.34
N PHE A 7 -41.44 -39.95 4.15
CA PHE A 7 -40.50 -39.88 5.27
C PHE A 7 -39.03 -39.71 4.78
N ASN A 8 -38.64 -40.45 3.75
CA ASN A 8 -37.32 -40.32 3.15
C ASN A 8 -37.09 -38.93 2.53
N SER A 9 -38.09 -38.37 1.82
CA SER A 9 -38.01 -37.02 1.23
C SER A 9 -37.78 -35.94 2.28
N LEU A 10 -38.46 -36.03 3.43
CA LEU A 10 -38.32 -35.06 4.51
C LEU A 10 -36.95 -35.14 5.21
N VAL A 11 -36.45 -36.37 5.38
CA VAL A 11 -35.12 -36.62 5.97
C VAL A 11 -34.02 -36.08 5.04
N TYR A 12 -34.09 -36.36 3.74
CA TYR A 12 -33.10 -35.79 2.77
C TYR A 12 -33.12 -34.27 2.73
N LYS A 13 -34.31 -33.67 2.75
CA LYS A 13 -34.45 -32.19 2.78
C LYS A 13 -33.83 -31.58 4.01
N ASN A 14 -34.04 -32.17 5.19
CA ASN A 14 -33.45 -31.67 6.44
C ASN A 14 -31.93 -31.88 6.50
N VAL A 15 -31.43 -33.00 5.99
CA VAL A 15 -29.96 -33.24 5.89
C VAL A 15 -29.31 -32.25 4.93
N THR A 16 -29.94 -31.96 3.78
CA THR A 16 -29.44 -30.97 2.81
C THR A 16 -29.40 -29.57 3.42
N ILE A 17 -30.45 -29.16 4.14
CA ILE A 17 -30.49 -27.86 4.84
C ILE A 17 -29.40 -27.81 5.92
N PHE A 18 -29.19 -28.86 6.69
CA PHE A 18 -28.16 -28.94 7.72
C PHE A 18 -26.74 -28.84 7.16
N ILE A 19 -26.48 -29.52 6.02
CA ILE A 19 -25.20 -29.40 5.30
C ILE A 19 -24.98 -27.99 4.76
N LEU A 20 -26.03 -27.35 4.21
CA LEU A 20 -25.94 -25.94 3.76
C LEU A 20 -25.68 -24.97 4.90
N ILE A 21 -26.28 -25.17 6.08
CA ILE A 21 -26.02 -24.35 7.28
C ILE A 21 -24.58 -24.55 7.77
N ILE A 22 -24.07 -25.79 7.80
CA ILE A 22 -22.69 -26.09 8.18
C ILE A 22 -21.71 -25.46 7.18
N MET A 23 -21.97 -25.58 5.86
CA MET A 23 -21.16 -24.91 4.83
C MET A 23 -21.18 -23.40 4.98
N MET A 24 -22.33 -22.80 5.32
CA MET A 24 -22.47 -21.37 5.55
C MET A 24 -21.73 -20.91 6.82
N LEU A 25 -21.74 -21.71 7.88
CA LEU A 25 -20.99 -21.50 9.11
C LEU A 25 -19.47 -21.62 8.88
N ILE A 26 -19.01 -22.62 8.13
CA ILE A 26 -17.60 -22.80 7.77
C ILE A 26 -17.11 -21.64 6.89
N LEU A 27 -17.93 -21.20 5.92
CA LEU A 27 -17.64 -20.05 5.08
C LEU A 27 -17.58 -18.75 5.89
N SER A 28 -18.42 -18.59 6.92
CA SER A 28 -18.40 -17.38 7.77
C SER A 28 -17.20 -17.34 8.69
N THR A 29 -16.72 -18.47 9.20
CA THR A 29 -15.50 -18.52 10.05
C THR A 29 -14.25 -18.22 9.26
N SER A 30 -14.12 -18.70 8.01
CA SER A 30 -12.99 -18.40 7.13
C SER A 30 -12.91 -16.91 6.75
N LEU A 31 -14.05 -16.23 6.66
CA LEU A 31 -14.12 -14.81 6.32
C LEU A 31 -13.65 -13.90 7.47
N VAL A 32 -13.94 -14.29 8.70
CA VAL A 32 -13.48 -13.56 9.90
C VAL A 32 -11.96 -13.69 10.04
N GLN A 33 -11.40 -14.85 9.74
CA GLN A 33 -9.98 -15.15 9.92
C GLN A 33 -9.06 -14.37 8.96
N ALA A 34 -9.52 -14.07 7.75
CA ALA A 34 -8.73 -13.32 6.75
C ALA A 34 -8.50 -11.84 7.14
N GLU A 35 -9.44 -11.23 7.83
CA GLU A 35 -9.35 -9.82 8.24
C GLU A 35 -8.67 -9.65 9.62
N ASP A 36 -8.49 -10.74 10.37
CA ASP A 36 -7.78 -10.75 11.64
C ASP A 36 -6.25 -10.89 11.51
N LYS A 37 -5.75 -11.15 10.29
CA LYS A 37 -4.30 -11.19 10.04
C LYS A 37 -3.64 -9.90 10.46
N ILE A 38 -2.57 -10.03 11.24
CA ILE A 38 -1.77 -8.87 11.68
C ILE A 38 -0.80 -8.44 10.59
N ILE A 39 -0.85 -7.17 10.27
CA ILE A 39 0.12 -6.49 9.40
C ILE A 39 1.10 -5.71 10.27
N LYS A 40 2.39 -5.88 10.00
CA LYS A 40 3.49 -5.14 10.64
C LYS A 40 3.88 -3.99 9.70
N VAL A 41 3.58 -2.75 10.10
CA VAL A 41 3.86 -1.55 9.30
C VAL A 41 5.00 -0.78 9.93
N GLY A 42 6.11 -0.62 9.22
CA GLY A 42 7.22 0.23 9.65
C GLY A 42 6.80 1.70 9.63
N LEU A 43 6.83 2.35 10.79
CA LEU A 43 6.51 3.78 10.95
C LEU A 43 7.75 4.65 10.91
N ALA A 44 8.82 4.23 11.57
CA ALA A 44 10.13 4.88 11.57
C ALA A 44 11.24 3.85 11.72
N ASN A 45 12.35 4.10 11.04
CA ASN A 45 13.59 3.36 11.19
C ASN A 45 14.65 4.30 11.80
N GLU A 46 15.61 3.70 12.53
CA GLU A 46 16.78 4.42 13.04
C GLU A 46 16.46 5.65 13.90
N THR A 47 15.37 5.60 14.70
CA THR A 47 15.04 6.67 15.62
C THR A 47 15.70 6.45 16.99
N GLU A 48 16.20 7.51 17.58
CA GLU A 48 16.77 7.46 18.94
C GLU A 48 15.72 7.82 20.00
N ASN A 49 14.68 8.52 19.61
CA ASN A 49 13.61 8.97 20.52
C ASN A 49 12.26 8.94 19.82
N ILE A 50 11.22 8.58 20.57
CA ILE A 50 9.82 8.62 20.10
C ILE A 50 8.89 8.87 21.28
N GLU A 51 7.88 9.70 21.08
CA GLU A 51 6.79 9.91 22.04
C GLU A 51 5.57 9.10 21.62
N ILE A 52 5.03 8.34 22.57
CA ILE A 52 3.79 7.59 22.41
C ILE A 52 2.80 8.05 23.48
N SER A 53 1.59 8.42 23.06
CA SER A 53 0.52 8.80 23.99
C SER A 53 -0.61 7.80 23.97
N SER A 54 -1.34 7.69 25.10
CA SER A 54 -2.57 6.90 25.23
C SER A 54 -3.46 7.48 26.32
N GLY A 55 -4.77 7.56 26.07
CA GLY A 55 -5.71 8.25 26.96
C GLY A 55 -5.90 7.62 28.36
N GLN A 56 -5.46 6.37 28.59
CA GLN A 56 -5.59 5.65 29.88
C GLN A 56 -4.28 4.99 30.33
N GLY A 57 -3.15 5.38 29.70
CA GLY A 57 -1.87 4.72 29.95
C GLY A 57 -1.60 3.58 28.97
N ILE A 58 -0.50 2.87 29.23
CA ILE A 58 0.00 1.79 28.36
C ILE A 58 0.34 0.53 29.16
N LYS A 59 0.21 -0.62 28.49
CA LYS A 59 0.82 -1.88 28.90
C LYS A 59 2.06 -2.13 28.04
N ILE A 60 3.17 -2.41 28.70
CA ILE A 60 4.43 -2.81 28.08
C ILE A 60 4.58 -4.32 28.23
N LYS A 61 5.09 -4.99 27.19
CA LYS A 61 5.56 -6.38 27.24
C LYS A 61 6.90 -6.47 26.54
N THR A 62 7.90 -7.03 27.17
CA THR A 62 9.26 -7.18 26.65
C THR A 62 9.46 -8.56 26.00
N SER A 63 10.53 -8.73 25.21
CA SER A 63 10.86 -9.99 24.52
C SER A 63 11.14 -11.16 25.49
N ASP A 64 11.60 -10.87 26.69
CA ASP A 64 11.85 -11.83 27.77
C ASP A 64 10.62 -12.11 28.65
N GLY A 65 9.46 -11.57 28.29
CA GLY A 65 8.17 -11.86 28.93
C GLY A 65 7.80 -10.95 30.10
N TYR A 66 8.65 -9.98 30.48
CA TYR A 66 8.28 -9.00 31.51
C TYR A 66 7.10 -8.15 31.05
N SER A 67 6.20 -7.80 31.97
CA SER A 67 5.02 -6.98 31.68
C SER A 67 4.83 -5.91 32.74
N LEU A 68 4.56 -4.68 32.31
CA LEU A 68 4.37 -3.51 33.16
C LEU A 68 3.18 -2.68 32.67
N HIS A 69 2.37 -2.17 33.58
CA HIS A 69 1.32 -1.20 33.31
C HIS A 69 1.79 0.17 33.80
N LEU A 70 1.72 1.17 32.93
CA LEU A 70 2.03 2.57 33.24
C LEU A 70 0.77 3.41 33.06
N THR A 71 0.25 3.93 34.17
CA THR A 71 -1.01 4.70 34.24
C THR A 71 -0.82 6.07 34.85
N GLU A 72 0.39 6.40 35.30
CA GLU A 72 0.72 7.67 35.98
C GLU A 72 0.71 8.86 35.04
N THR A 73 0.81 8.60 33.75
CA THR A 73 0.79 9.61 32.67
C THR A 73 0.10 9.08 31.45
N THR A 74 -0.28 9.96 30.55
CA THR A 74 -0.79 9.64 29.22
C THR A 74 0.25 9.83 28.11
N HIS A 75 1.45 10.32 28.43
CA HIS A 75 2.55 10.61 27.52
C HIS A 75 3.81 9.86 27.96
N PHE A 76 4.43 9.13 27.07
CA PHE A 76 5.56 8.25 27.32
C PHE A 76 6.67 8.54 26.33
N GLU A 77 7.83 8.97 26.84
CA GLU A 77 9.06 9.11 26.06
C GLU A 77 9.80 7.79 26.02
N PHE A 78 10.06 7.27 24.82
CA PHE A 78 10.89 6.11 24.56
C PHE A 78 12.21 6.59 23.97
N LYS A 79 13.31 6.38 24.69
CA LYS A 79 14.62 6.88 24.30
C LYS A 79 15.66 5.79 24.32
N LYS A 80 16.47 5.72 23.28
CA LYS A 80 17.64 4.84 23.21
C LYS A 80 18.74 5.35 24.13
N VAL A 81 19.28 4.50 25.02
CA VAL A 81 20.36 4.82 25.95
C VAL A 81 21.31 3.62 26.03
N GLY A 82 22.38 3.66 25.23
CA GLY A 82 23.29 2.50 25.09
C GLY A 82 22.54 1.25 24.62
N GLN A 83 22.64 0.16 25.35
CA GLN A 83 21.91 -1.10 25.06
C GLN A 83 20.43 -1.08 25.53
N PHE A 84 20.01 -0.06 26.28
CA PHE A 84 18.68 0.03 26.86
C PHE A 84 17.73 0.88 26.02
N VAL A 85 16.44 0.58 26.14
CA VAL A 85 15.35 1.51 25.83
C VAL A 85 14.84 2.06 27.15
N ARG A 86 14.97 3.36 27.38
CA ARG A 86 14.40 4.06 28.51
C ARG A 86 12.96 4.47 28.22
N ILE A 87 12.05 4.22 29.15
CA ILE A 87 10.67 4.66 29.11
C ILE A 87 10.41 5.39 30.43
N ASN A 88 10.32 6.72 30.37
CA ASN A 88 10.30 7.57 31.56
C ASN A 88 11.49 7.23 32.50
N ASN A 89 11.22 6.64 33.66
CA ASN A 89 12.24 6.23 34.65
C ASN A 89 12.63 4.75 34.58
N TYR A 90 12.07 3.98 33.64
CA TYR A 90 12.33 2.53 33.51
C TYR A 90 13.33 2.26 32.38
N PHE A 91 14.22 1.29 32.56
CA PHE A 91 15.22 0.88 31.59
C PHE A 91 15.02 -0.60 31.24
N PHE A 92 14.93 -0.92 29.95
CA PHE A 92 14.69 -2.25 29.44
C PHE A 92 15.84 -2.67 28.50
N ALA A 93 16.50 -3.81 28.82
CA ALA A 93 17.55 -4.41 27.99
C ALA A 93 16.98 -5.57 27.15
N SER A 94 15.88 -5.35 26.50
CA SER A 94 15.18 -6.36 25.69
C SER A 94 15.36 -6.12 24.20
N ASP A 95 15.33 -7.19 23.38
CA ASP A 95 15.47 -7.10 21.92
C ASP A 95 14.33 -6.29 21.30
N TYR A 96 13.14 -6.39 21.88
CA TYR A 96 12.01 -5.56 21.53
C TYR A 96 11.06 -5.30 22.70
N ILE A 97 10.28 -4.25 22.55
CA ILE A 97 9.21 -3.87 23.46
C ILE A 97 7.90 -3.77 22.68
N LEU A 98 6.86 -4.42 23.18
CA LEU A 98 5.49 -4.25 22.71
C LEU A 98 4.75 -3.26 23.59
N VAL A 99 4.12 -2.28 22.98
CA VAL A 99 3.32 -1.23 23.65
C VAL A 99 1.87 -1.39 23.23
N TYR A 100 1.01 -1.62 24.19
CA TYR A 100 -0.44 -1.72 24.00
C TYR A 100 -1.14 -0.55 24.69
N PRO A 101 -2.20 0.03 24.11
CA PRO A 101 -3.04 0.96 24.84
C PRO A 101 -3.79 0.22 25.97
N LEU A 102 -4.04 0.88 27.09
CA LEU A 102 -4.96 0.37 28.11
C LEU A 102 -6.40 0.75 27.71
N GLY A 103 -7.34 -0.16 27.99
CA GLY A 103 -8.74 -0.04 27.56
C GLY A 103 -8.92 -0.11 26.03
N GLU A 104 -10.05 0.39 25.54
CA GLU A 104 -10.38 0.45 24.10
C GLU A 104 -9.81 1.72 23.41
N LYS A 105 -8.62 2.14 23.82
CA LYS A 105 -7.98 3.37 23.29
C LYS A 105 -7.00 3.03 22.18
N MET A 106 -6.55 4.07 21.51
CA MET A 106 -5.51 4.00 20.48
C MET A 106 -4.20 4.53 21.04
N LEU A 107 -3.11 4.21 20.36
CA LEU A 107 -1.81 4.83 20.60
C LEU A 107 -1.64 6.00 19.64
N THR A 108 -1.15 7.12 20.13
CA THR A 108 -0.85 8.31 19.33
C THR A 108 0.65 8.49 19.20
N ILE A 109 1.11 8.67 17.96
CA ILE A 109 2.50 8.98 17.59
C ILE A 109 2.46 10.13 16.57
N ASP A 110 3.23 11.19 16.77
CA ASP A 110 3.27 12.35 15.87
C ASP A 110 1.88 12.88 15.51
N SER A 111 1.01 13.02 16.50
CA SER A 111 -0.39 13.47 16.37
C SER A 111 -1.28 12.55 15.52
N ARG A 112 -0.85 11.32 15.25
CA ARG A 112 -1.64 10.31 14.52
C ARG A 112 -2.02 9.16 15.44
N GLU A 113 -3.27 8.77 15.36
CA GLU A 113 -3.81 7.64 16.13
C GLU A 113 -3.63 6.32 15.38
N TYR A 114 -3.20 5.29 16.09
CA TYR A 114 -2.98 3.95 15.57
C TYR A 114 -3.74 2.90 16.38
N LYS A 115 -4.49 2.06 15.70
CA LYS A 115 -5.07 0.85 16.29
C LYS A 115 -4.03 -0.25 16.42
N GLY A 116 -4.31 -1.23 17.31
CA GLY A 116 -3.43 -2.36 17.56
C GLY A 116 -2.33 -2.01 18.57
N SER A 117 -1.11 -2.44 18.32
CA SER A 117 0.04 -2.23 19.21
C SER A 117 1.24 -1.68 18.45
N ILE A 118 2.18 -1.09 19.20
CA ILE A 118 3.48 -0.65 18.64
C ILE A 118 4.55 -1.64 19.14
N LYS A 119 5.37 -2.13 18.22
CA LYS A 119 6.61 -2.88 18.51
C LYS A 119 7.79 -1.96 18.29
N LEU A 120 8.64 -1.82 19.28
CA LEU A 120 9.91 -1.11 19.21
C LEU A 120 11.03 -2.16 19.19
N ILE A 121 11.71 -2.32 18.05
CA ILE A 121 12.90 -3.19 17.98
C ILE A 121 14.08 -2.38 18.48
N ASN A 122 14.82 -2.94 19.43
CA ASN A 122 15.97 -2.34 20.06
C ASN A 122 17.24 -2.67 19.27
N ASN A 123 17.62 -1.84 18.31
CA ASN A 123 18.84 -1.99 17.53
C ASN A 123 20.06 -1.50 18.36
N SER A 124 21.27 -1.67 17.83
CA SER A 124 22.50 -1.28 18.54
C SER A 124 22.53 0.19 18.98
N GLN A 125 22.16 1.11 18.10
CA GLN A 125 22.20 2.57 18.34
C GLN A 125 20.85 3.26 18.27
N THR A 126 19.83 2.62 17.69
CA THR A 126 18.53 3.21 17.36
C THR A 126 17.39 2.23 17.68
N MET A 127 16.17 2.66 17.41
CA MET A 127 14.97 1.83 17.46
C MET A 127 14.26 1.81 16.10
N THR A 128 13.67 0.66 15.75
CA THR A 128 12.70 0.57 14.65
C THR A 128 11.30 0.53 15.24
N VAL A 129 10.43 1.42 14.75
CA VAL A 129 9.05 1.59 15.23
C VAL A 129 8.09 0.92 14.26
N ILE A 130 7.31 -0.03 14.75
CA ILE A 130 6.43 -0.87 13.93
C ILE A 130 5.02 -0.85 14.53
N ASN A 131 4.00 -0.53 13.73
CA ASN A 131 2.62 -0.75 14.13
C ASN A 131 2.16 -2.17 13.75
N LYS A 132 1.74 -2.94 14.73
CA LYS A 132 1.08 -4.25 14.56
C LYS A 132 -0.43 -4.03 14.56
N VAL A 133 -1.07 -4.18 13.41
CA VAL A 133 -2.48 -3.81 13.19
C VAL A 133 -3.23 -4.89 12.40
N LYS A 134 -4.53 -5.08 12.66
CA LYS A 134 -5.36 -5.99 11.87
C LYS A 134 -5.46 -5.54 10.42
N MET A 135 -5.53 -6.49 9.47
CA MET A 135 -5.66 -6.23 8.04
C MET A 135 -6.81 -5.25 7.73
N ILE A 136 -7.95 -5.40 8.39
CA ILE A 136 -9.11 -4.52 8.19
C ILE A 136 -8.78 -3.06 8.51
N ASP A 137 -8.12 -2.80 9.61
CA ASP A 137 -7.75 -1.44 10.04
C ASP A 137 -6.60 -0.88 9.19
N TYR A 138 -5.64 -1.75 8.80
CA TYR A 138 -4.60 -1.40 7.85
C TYR A 138 -5.18 -0.93 6.52
N LEU A 139 -6.08 -1.73 5.92
CA LEU A 139 -6.71 -1.40 4.64
C LEU A 139 -7.56 -0.14 4.74
N ALA A 140 -8.31 0.04 5.83
CA ALA A 140 -9.11 1.24 6.03
C ALA A 140 -8.23 2.49 6.06
N SER A 141 -7.10 2.45 6.75
CA SER A 141 -6.13 3.55 6.76
C SER A 141 -5.49 3.79 5.38
N VAL A 142 -5.07 2.74 4.68
CA VAL A 142 -4.51 2.86 3.32
C VAL A 142 -5.50 3.53 2.38
N ILE A 143 -6.74 3.03 2.32
CA ILE A 143 -7.77 3.59 1.42
C ILE A 143 -8.03 5.06 1.72
N GLY A 144 -8.24 5.43 3.00
CA GLY A 144 -8.47 6.82 3.38
C GLY A 144 -7.26 7.73 3.21
N SER A 145 -6.04 7.16 3.12
CA SER A 145 -4.82 7.91 2.81
C SER A 145 -4.61 8.13 1.32
N GLU A 146 -5.16 7.26 0.46
CA GLU A 146 -4.92 7.21 -0.97
C GLU A 146 -6.02 7.89 -1.79
N ILE A 147 -7.29 7.77 -1.36
CA ILE A 147 -8.45 8.27 -2.11
C ILE A 147 -9.47 8.93 -1.16
N ASP A 148 -10.33 9.76 -1.72
CA ASP A 148 -11.39 10.43 -0.98
C ASP A 148 -12.43 9.41 -0.48
N PRO A 149 -12.77 9.38 0.83
CA PRO A 149 -13.76 8.49 1.40
C PRO A 149 -15.17 8.68 0.81
N GLU A 150 -15.47 9.84 0.21
CA GLU A 150 -16.75 10.11 -0.41
C GLU A 150 -16.91 9.53 -1.83
N TRP A 151 -15.86 8.94 -2.39
CA TRP A 151 -15.95 8.27 -3.68
C TRP A 151 -17.02 7.16 -3.72
N PRO A 152 -17.53 6.79 -4.92
CA PRO A 152 -18.49 5.71 -5.07
C PRO A 152 -18.00 4.41 -4.42
N LEU A 153 -18.91 3.68 -3.76
CA LEU A 153 -18.58 2.47 -3.03
C LEU A 153 -17.89 1.40 -3.89
N ALA A 154 -18.21 1.33 -5.20
CA ALA A 154 -17.54 0.41 -6.12
C ALA A 154 -16.04 0.75 -6.29
N ALA A 155 -15.66 2.03 -6.34
CA ALA A 155 -14.26 2.45 -6.39
C ALA A 155 -13.53 2.13 -5.09
N LEU A 156 -14.14 2.38 -3.92
CA LEU A 156 -13.58 2.01 -2.62
C LEU A 156 -13.39 0.49 -2.48
N LYS A 157 -14.35 -0.31 -2.97
CA LYS A 157 -14.25 -1.78 -2.99
C LYS A 157 -13.12 -2.27 -3.90
N ALA A 158 -12.98 -1.70 -5.10
CA ALA A 158 -11.89 -2.01 -6.01
C ALA A 158 -10.53 -1.70 -5.35
N GLN A 159 -10.40 -0.52 -4.73
CA GLN A 159 -9.19 -0.12 -4.00
C GLN A 159 -8.89 -1.08 -2.83
N ALA A 160 -9.91 -1.55 -2.10
CA ALA A 160 -9.75 -2.49 -0.99
C ALA A 160 -9.16 -3.84 -1.46
N VAL A 161 -9.68 -4.39 -2.56
CA VAL A 161 -9.17 -5.65 -3.15
C VAL A 161 -7.73 -5.47 -3.65
N VAL A 162 -7.46 -4.37 -4.34
CA VAL A 162 -6.12 -4.06 -4.87
C VAL A 162 -5.11 -3.89 -3.74
N ALA A 163 -5.43 -3.08 -2.73
CA ALA A 163 -4.56 -2.83 -1.58
C ALA A 163 -4.30 -4.12 -0.77
N ARG A 164 -5.32 -4.97 -0.57
CA ARG A 164 -5.18 -6.27 0.09
C ARG A 164 -4.28 -7.21 -0.71
N THR A 165 -4.49 -7.30 -2.03
CA THR A 165 -3.67 -8.14 -2.90
C THR A 165 -2.21 -7.71 -2.87
N TYR A 166 -1.95 -6.41 -2.96
CA TYR A 166 -0.62 -5.83 -2.85
C TYR A 166 0.03 -6.14 -1.50
N ALA A 167 -0.68 -5.89 -0.39
CA ALA A 167 -0.17 -6.12 0.95
C ALA A 167 0.24 -7.59 1.16
N LEU A 168 -0.64 -8.52 0.79
CA LEU A 168 -0.39 -9.96 0.96
C LEU A 168 0.74 -10.49 0.08
N ARG A 169 0.90 -9.93 -1.13
CA ARG A 169 2.03 -10.29 -2.00
C ARG A 169 3.37 -9.83 -1.45
N ASN A 170 3.40 -8.70 -0.74
CA ASN A 170 4.62 -8.01 -0.35
C ASN A 170 4.95 -8.14 1.16
N LEU A 171 4.40 -9.12 1.87
CA LEU A 171 4.63 -9.32 3.31
C LEU A 171 6.11 -9.50 3.69
N ASN A 172 6.94 -9.96 2.75
CA ASN A 172 8.37 -10.20 3.00
C ASN A 172 9.29 -9.08 2.49
N SER A 173 8.74 -7.97 1.98
CA SER A 173 9.54 -6.90 1.35
C SER A 173 10.52 -6.21 2.30
N HIS A 174 10.19 -6.18 3.60
CA HIS A 174 11.02 -5.57 4.64
C HIS A 174 11.30 -6.53 5.81
N ALA A 175 11.36 -7.84 5.55
CA ALA A 175 11.57 -8.87 6.57
C ALA A 175 12.86 -8.67 7.37
N SER A 176 13.96 -8.24 6.71
CA SER A 176 15.24 -7.93 7.36
C SER A 176 15.16 -6.76 8.35
N GLN A 177 14.16 -5.91 8.24
CA GLN A 177 13.90 -4.76 9.12
C GLN A 177 12.84 -5.08 10.18
N GLY A 178 12.29 -6.31 10.19
CA GLY A 178 11.33 -6.81 11.16
C GLY A 178 9.86 -6.42 10.90
N TYR A 179 9.53 -5.82 9.74
CA TYR A 179 8.17 -5.48 9.37
C TYR A 179 7.81 -5.93 7.94
N HIS A 180 6.54 -5.81 7.55
CA HIS A 180 6.04 -6.26 6.25
C HIS A 180 6.10 -5.14 5.19
N LEU A 181 5.60 -3.96 5.52
CA LEU A 181 5.37 -2.85 4.60
C LEU A 181 5.78 -1.54 5.26
N SER A 182 6.29 -0.58 4.49
CA SER A 182 6.51 0.79 4.98
C SER A 182 5.20 1.61 4.90
N ASN A 183 5.12 2.67 5.70
CA ASN A 183 3.99 3.61 5.72
C ASN A 183 4.03 4.66 4.59
N THR A 184 4.91 4.50 3.61
CA THR A 184 5.23 5.49 2.57
C THR A 184 4.84 5.00 1.18
N ILE A 185 5.05 5.85 0.17
CA ILE A 185 4.84 5.54 -1.26
C ILE A 185 5.68 4.37 -1.80
N TYR A 186 6.70 3.92 -1.07
CA TYR A 186 7.50 2.73 -1.45
C TYR A 186 6.76 1.43 -1.17
N SER A 187 5.74 1.46 -0.33
CA SER A 187 4.77 0.37 -0.16
C SER A 187 3.36 0.89 -0.40
N GLN A 188 2.64 1.32 0.64
CA GLN A 188 1.31 1.94 0.56
C GLN A 188 1.24 3.04 1.61
N VAL A 189 0.68 4.20 1.27
CA VAL A 189 0.56 5.31 2.22
C VAL A 189 -0.35 4.91 3.38
N TYR A 190 0.19 4.90 4.59
CA TYR A 190 -0.50 4.51 5.82
C TYR A 190 -0.37 5.62 6.86
N LYS A 191 -1.49 6.26 7.22
CA LYS A 191 -1.51 7.44 8.09
C LYS A 191 -2.20 7.22 9.45
N GLY A 192 -2.54 5.97 9.79
CA GLY A 192 -3.26 5.66 11.03
C GLY A 192 -4.78 5.79 10.90
N TYR A 193 -5.46 5.91 12.04
CA TYR A 193 -6.92 5.78 12.13
C TYR A 193 -7.69 7.02 11.65
N HIS A 194 -7.16 8.22 11.84
CA HIS A 194 -7.88 9.49 11.62
C HIS A 194 -8.39 9.72 10.19
N VAL A 195 -7.91 8.97 9.21
CA VAL A 195 -8.35 9.04 7.80
C VAL A 195 -9.45 8.02 7.47
N THR A 196 -9.91 7.22 8.43
CA THR A 196 -10.89 6.15 8.20
C THR A 196 -12.32 6.66 8.37
N THR A 197 -13.27 6.04 7.64
CA THR A 197 -14.71 6.31 7.76
C THR A 197 -15.50 4.99 7.73
N ASP A 198 -16.77 5.03 8.18
CA ASP A 198 -17.65 3.86 8.13
C ASP A 198 -17.83 3.33 6.71
N LYS A 199 -17.90 4.21 5.71
CA LYS A 199 -18.01 3.86 4.29
C LYS A 199 -16.78 3.10 3.79
N ILE A 200 -15.57 3.50 4.21
CA ILE A 200 -14.34 2.76 3.94
C ILE A 200 -14.39 1.38 4.61
N TYR A 201 -14.76 1.31 5.89
CA TYR A 201 -14.92 0.02 6.58
C TYR A 201 -15.96 -0.88 5.91
N GLN A 202 -17.07 -0.32 5.41
CA GLN A 202 -18.05 -1.05 4.62
C GLN A 202 -17.43 -1.64 3.36
N ALA A 203 -16.62 -0.86 2.63
CA ALA A 203 -15.93 -1.34 1.42
C ALA A 203 -14.97 -2.50 1.75
N VAL A 204 -14.15 -2.35 2.79
CA VAL A 204 -13.20 -3.38 3.24
C VAL A 204 -13.91 -4.66 3.66
N LYS A 205 -14.92 -4.56 4.54
CA LYS A 205 -15.70 -5.70 5.06
C LYS A 205 -16.46 -6.43 3.95
N SER A 206 -17.09 -5.71 3.02
CA SER A 206 -17.86 -6.32 1.92
C SER A 206 -17.00 -7.02 0.87
N THR A 207 -15.68 -6.79 0.87
CA THR A 207 -14.69 -7.46 0.02
C THR A 207 -13.73 -8.35 0.83
N ALA A 208 -14.12 -8.75 2.05
CA ALA A 208 -13.27 -9.51 2.96
C ALA A 208 -12.69 -10.77 2.30
N GLY A 209 -11.38 -10.99 2.46
CA GLY A 209 -10.64 -12.11 1.88
C GLY A 209 -10.48 -12.10 0.36
N GLN A 210 -11.07 -11.15 -0.36
CA GLN A 210 -10.97 -11.11 -1.82
C GLN A 210 -9.62 -10.55 -2.28
N VAL A 211 -8.99 -11.28 -3.21
CA VAL A 211 -7.70 -10.94 -3.82
C VAL A 211 -7.70 -11.28 -5.30
N LEU A 212 -6.82 -10.65 -6.05
CA LEU A 212 -6.57 -10.93 -7.46
C LEU A 212 -5.42 -11.92 -7.62
N THR A 213 -5.65 -12.93 -8.46
CA THR A 213 -4.66 -13.96 -8.81
C THR A 213 -4.54 -14.10 -10.33
N TYR A 214 -3.33 -14.48 -10.77
CA TYR A 214 -3.02 -14.94 -12.11
C TYR A 214 -2.27 -16.26 -11.97
N ASP A 215 -2.71 -17.31 -12.65
CA ASP A 215 -2.18 -18.69 -12.52
C ASP A 215 -2.04 -19.13 -11.05
N GLY A 216 -3.08 -18.85 -10.24
CA GLY A 216 -3.15 -19.24 -8.82
C GLY A 216 -2.25 -18.42 -7.87
N LYS A 217 -1.39 -17.52 -8.38
CA LYS A 217 -0.49 -16.67 -7.60
C LYS A 217 -1.08 -15.26 -7.45
N LEU A 218 -0.82 -14.62 -6.30
CA LEU A 218 -1.17 -13.20 -6.10
C LEU A 218 -0.48 -12.33 -7.15
N ILE A 219 -1.22 -11.45 -7.79
CA ILE A 219 -0.67 -10.50 -8.77
C ILE A 219 0.08 -9.34 -8.09
N SER A 220 0.93 -8.67 -8.83
CA SER A 220 1.45 -7.35 -8.46
C SER A 220 0.34 -6.31 -8.70
N ALA A 221 -0.54 -6.15 -7.71
CA ALA A 221 -1.71 -5.29 -7.78
C ALA A 221 -1.33 -3.82 -7.49
N VAL A 222 -0.51 -3.25 -8.36
CA VAL A 222 -0.05 -1.86 -8.26
C VAL A 222 -1.11 -0.90 -8.77
N TYR A 223 -1.12 0.32 -8.21
CA TYR A 223 -2.07 1.36 -8.57
C TYR A 223 -1.42 2.75 -8.51
N HIS A 224 -2.07 3.73 -9.08
CA HIS A 224 -1.56 5.09 -9.15
C HIS A 224 -2.72 6.08 -9.23
N SER A 225 -2.45 7.36 -8.98
CA SER A 225 -3.50 8.39 -8.92
C SER A 225 -4.27 8.50 -10.23
N ASN A 226 -3.60 8.85 -11.36
CA ASN A 226 -4.24 8.82 -12.68
C ASN A 226 -3.27 8.50 -13.80
N ALA A 227 -3.76 7.78 -14.82
CA ALA A 227 -2.97 7.26 -15.93
C ALA A 227 -2.67 8.30 -17.02
N GLY A 228 -3.32 9.45 -17.00
CA GLY A 228 -3.21 10.41 -18.10
C GLY A 228 -3.85 9.91 -19.40
N GLY A 229 -4.99 9.20 -19.31
CA GLY A 229 -5.81 8.68 -20.39
C GLY A 229 -5.50 7.25 -20.85
N LYS A 230 -4.35 6.67 -20.49
CA LYS A 230 -3.98 5.29 -20.82
C LYS A 230 -2.94 4.75 -19.86
N THR A 231 -3.15 3.54 -19.33
CA THR A 231 -2.20 2.90 -18.42
C THR A 231 -0.96 2.40 -19.14
N ALA A 232 0.15 2.27 -18.42
CA ALA A 232 1.37 1.68 -18.94
C ALA A 232 1.32 0.15 -18.86
N GLN A 233 1.97 -0.51 -19.78
CA GLN A 233 2.27 -1.94 -19.69
C GLN A 233 3.37 -2.17 -18.67
N GLY A 234 3.17 -3.13 -17.74
CA GLY A 234 4.14 -3.40 -16.67
C GLY A 234 5.51 -3.79 -17.19
N ALA A 235 5.56 -4.64 -18.20
CA ALA A 235 6.79 -5.09 -18.84
C ALA A 235 7.63 -3.96 -19.46
N VAL A 236 6.99 -2.88 -19.95
CA VAL A 236 7.68 -1.71 -20.51
C VAL A 236 8.31 -0.84 -19.43
N ILE A 237 7.68 -0.74 -18.25
CA ILE A 237 8.14 0.20 -17.20
C ILE A 237 9.14 -0.44 -16.25
N TRP A 238 8.98 -1.73 -15.96
CA TRP A 238 9.78 -2.43 -14.94
C TRP A 238 10.46 -3.70 -15.46
N GLY A 239 10.26 -4.04 -16.73
CA GLY A 239 10.68 -5.33 -17.27
C GLY A 239 9.86 -6.50 -16.73
N GLY A 240 10.32 -7.74 -17.04
CA GLY A 240 9.72 -8.96 -16.55
C GLY A 240 8.39 -9.34 -17.20
N ASP A 241 7.85 -10.49 -16.79
CA ASP A 241 6.59 -11.04 -17.30
C ASP A 241 5.43 -10.70 -16.35
N THR A 242 4.62 -9.74 -16.76
CA THR A 242 3.41 -9.32 -16.02
C THR A 242 2.21 -9.25 -16.99
N PRO A 243 1.73 -10.40 -17.51
CA PRO A 243 0.74 -10.44 -18.59
C PRO A 243 -0.61 -9.83 -18.20
N TYR A 244 -0.89 -9.68 -16.92
CA TYR A 244 -2.08 -9.03 -16.38
C TYR A 244 -1.97 -7.49 -16.26
N LEU A 245 -0.78 -6.90 -16.44
CA LEU A 245 -0.54 -5.45 -16.41
C LEU A 245 -0.42 -4.88 -17.83
N GLN A 246 -1.50 -4.99 -18.60
CA GLN A 246 -1.56 -4.47 -19.95
C GLN A 246 -1.89 -2.98 -19.98
N SER A 247 -1.59 -2.35 -21.12
CA SER A 247 -1.96 -0.96 -21.37
C SER A 247 -3.42 -0.88 -21.77
N VAL A 248 -4.25 -0.26 -20.93
CA VAL A 248 -5.69 -0.06 -21.16
C VAL A 248 -6.05 1.43 -21.15
N ASN A 249 -7.13 1.79 -21.84
CA ASN A 249 -7.66 3.14 -21.78
C ASN A 249 -8.19 3.44 -20.37
N SER A 250 -8.01 4.67 -19.90
CA SER A 250 -8.46 5.11 -18.60
C SER A 250 -9.13 6.48 -18.73
N ASN A 251 -10.42 6.53 -18.44
CA ASN A 251 -11.19 7.77 -18.49
C ASN A 251 -10.97 8.58 -17.19
N ASP A 252 -9.74 9.13 -17.05
CA ASP A 252 -9.29 9.84 -15.85
C ASP A 252 -8.94 11.32 -16.11
N HIS A 253 -9.43 11.88 -17.22
CA HIS A 253 -9.12 13.26 -17.61
C HIS A 253 -9.77 14.32 -16.69
N TYR A 254 -10.71 13.93 -15.85
CA TYR A 254 -11.33 14.78 -14.81
C TYR A 254 -10.48 14.88 -13.54
N ALA A 255 -9.41 14.09 -13.43
CA ALA A 255 -8.55 14.11 -12.25
C ALA A 255 -7.96 15.51 -12.02
N PRO A 256 -7.94 16.00 -10.79
CA PRO A 256 -7.18 17.20 -10.45
C PRO A 256 -5.74 17.06 -10.89
N ASN A 257 -5.20 18.11 -11.51
CA ASN A 257 -3.83 18.08 -12.01
C ASN A 257 -3.55 17.02 -13.10
N TYR A 258 -4.57 16.65 -13.87
CA TYR A 258 -4.41 15.72 -15.00
C TYR A 258 -3.31 16.14 -15.98
N LYS A 259 -3.22 17.44 -16.30
CA LYS A 259 -2.12 18.04 -17.08
C LYS A 259 -1.17 18.76 -16.12
N TRP A 260 0.10 18.69 -16.44
CA TRP A 260 1.13 19.38 -15.67
C TRP A 260 2.29 19.81 -16.57
N GLN A 261 3.04 20.80 -16.12
CA GLN A 261 4.29 21.20 -16.76
C GLN A 261 5.32 21.57 -15.69
N LYS A 262 6.60 21.40 -16.02
CA LYS A 262 7.72 21.76 -15.19
C LYS A 262 8.91 22.22 -16.04
N LYS A 263 9.57 23.28 -15.64
CA LYS A 263 10.75 23.83 -16.30
C LYS A 263 11.98 23.58 -15.46
N TYR A 264 13.09 23.30 -16.12
CA TYR A 264 14.42 23.21 -15.53
C TYR A 264 15.43 23.84 -16.49
N SER A 265 16.38 24.61 -15.95
CA SER A 265 17.59 24.99 -16.67
C SER A 265 18.47 23.75 -16.89
N ILE A 266 19.38 23.79 -17.85
CA ILE A 266 20.39 22.74 -18.06
C ILE A 266 21.24 22.58 -16.78
N THR A 267 21.60 23.65 -16.11
CA THR A 267 22.40 23.63 -14.88
C THR A 267 21.69 22.86 -13.77
N GLU A 268 20.41 23.16 -13.49
CA GLU A 268 19.63 22.43 -12.49
C GLU A 268 19.53 20.92 -12.77
N ILE A 269 19.35 20.54 -14.06
CA ILE A 269 19.31 19.12 -14.41
C ILE A 269 20.67 18.45 -14.17
N ILE A 270 21.77 19.11 -14.55
CA ILE A 270 23.13 18.63 -14.31
C ILE A 270 23.40 18.44 -12.81
N GLU A 271 23.05 19.41 -11.98
CA GLU A 271 23.21 19.34 -10.53
C GLU A 271 22.43 18.14 -9.93
N ILE A 272 21.16 17.98 -10.35
CA ILE A 272 20.32 16.87 -9.91
C ILE A 272 20.94 15.51 -10.31
N LEU A 273 21.38 15.37 -11.56
CA LEU A 273 21.97 14.12 -12.08
C LEU A 273 23.32 13.81 -11.41
N ASN A 274 24.16 14.82 -11.21
CA ASN A 274 25.45 14.67 -10.51
C ASN A 274 25.26 14.21 -9.07
N ALA A 275 24.26 14.74 -8.37
CA ALA A 275 23.89 14.30 -7.03
C ALA A 275 23.39 12.82 -6.98
N LYS A 276 23.08 12.22 -8.14
CA LYS A 276 22.72 10.80 -8.32
C LYS A 276 23.85 9.95 -8.89
N GLY A 277 25.05 10.49 -8.96
CA GLY A 277 26.25 9.80 -9.44
C GLY A 277 26.41 9.78 -10.96
N ILE A 278 25.62 10.56 -11.71
CA ILE A 278 25.74 10.70 -13.15
C ILE A 278 26.54 11.97 -13.47
N SER A 279 27.84 11.82 -13.72
CA SER A 279 28.77 12.94 -13.91
C SER A 279 28.60 13.58 -15.29
N LEU A 280 27.89 14.71 -15.34
CA LEU A 280 27.69 15.53 -16.53
C LEU A 280 28.11 16.99 -16.28
N THR A 281 28.70 17.61 -17.30
CA THR A 281 29.00 19.05 -17.34
C THR A 281 28.23 19.75 -18.46
N THR A 282 27.75 18.98 -19.46
CA THR A 282 26.95 19.49 -20.57
C THR A 282 25.78 18.56 -20.87
N ILE A 283 24.68 19.10 -21.37
CA ILE A 283 23.55 18.34 -21.92
C ILE A 283 23.24 18.90 -23.30
N ASN A 284 23.40 18.07 -24.32
CA ASN A 284 23.08 18.42 -25.71
C ASN A 284 21.61 18.08 -26.02
N ARG A 285 21.15 16.90 -25.56
CA ARG A 285 19.82 16.37 -25.83
C ARG A 285 19.32 15.50 -24.68
N ILE A 286 18.03 15.56 -24.40
CA ILE A 286 17.29 14.60 -23.58
C ILE A 286 16.20 13.96 -24.47
N GLY A 287 16.11 12.64 -24.47
CA GLY A 287 15.19 11.88 -25.32
C GLY A 287 14.62 10.65 -24.61
N PHE A 288 13.92 9.83 -25.37
CA PHE A 288 13.24 8.63 -24.91
C PHE A 288 13.79 7.38 -25.58
N GLN A 289 13.84 6.26 -24.82
CA GLN A 289 14.12 4.93 -25.34
C GLN A 289 13.04 3.98 -24.84
N GLY A 290 12.54 3.08 -25.71
CA GLY A 290 11.54 2.10 -25.33
C GLY A 290 10.15 2.72 -25.07
N LEU A 291 9.60 3.49 -26.04
CA LEU A 291 8.26 4.05 -25.92
C LEU A 291 7.19 2.97 -26.05
N GLY A 292 6.41 2.79 -24.97
CA GLY A 292 5.28 1.87 -24.94
C GLY A 292 3.97 2.46 -25.49
N PRO A 293 2.90 1.63 -25.56
CA PRO A 293 1.59 2.03 -26.12
C PRO A 293 0.90 3.17 -25.38
N SER A 294 1.30 3.45 -24.13
CA SER A 294 0.76 4.55 -23.30
C SER A 294 1.42 5.89 -23.59
N GLY A 295 2.48 5.93 -24.41
CA GLY A 295 3.34 7.08 -24.60
C GLY A 295 4.31 7.33 -23.42
N ARG A 296 4.55 6.29 -22.59
CA ARG A 296 5.60 6.30 -21.57
C ARG A 296 6.80 5.54 -22.07
N SER A 297 7.96 6.01 -21.67
CA SER A 297 9.25 5.41 -22.01
C SER A 297 9.74 4.52 -20.90
N GLU A 298 10.48 3.47 -21.21
CA GLU A 298 11.25 2.67 -20.27
C GLU A 298 12.39 3.51 -19.70
N LYS A 299 13.15 4.16 -20.57
CA LYS A 299 14.33 4.94 -20.21
C LYS A 299 14.31 6.35 -20.79
N ILE A 300 14.98 7.24 -20.08
CA ILE A 300 15.36 8.57 -20.55
C ILE A 300 16.81 8.50 -20.98
N VAL A 301 17.09 8.98 -22.17
CA VAL A 301 18.43 9.04 -22.76
C VAL A 301 18.92 10.48 -22.72
N ILE A 302 20.11 10.68 -22.19
CA ILE A 302 20.75 12.00 -22.04
C ILE A 302 22.07 11.98 -22.81
N ASP A 303 22.18 12.81 -23.83
CA ASP A 303 23.41 13.04 -24.57
C ASP A 303 24.13 14.25 -23.93
N GLY A 304 25.31 14.02 -23.41
CA GLY A 304 26.12 15.02 -22.74
C GLY A 304 27.59 14.60 -22.59
N ASN A 305 28.51 15.53 -22.50
CA ASN A 305 29.95 15.29 -22.44
C ASN A 305 30.50 14.38 -23.57
N GLY A 306 29.84 14.39 -24.75
CA GLY A 306 30.20 13.50 -25.86
C GLY A 306 29.87 12.02 -25.65
N GLN A 307 29.05 11.68 -24.68
CA GLN A 307 28.57 10.32 -24.38
C GLN A 307 27.05 10.29 -24.18
N GLU A 308 26.44 9.12 -24.34
CA GLU A 308 25.04 8.89 -24.04
C GLU A 308 24.88 8.15 -22.73
N VAL A 309 24.05 8.69 -21.82
CA VAL A 309 23.70 8.09 -20.54
C VAL A 309 22.21 7.73 -20.55
N SER A 310 21.88 6.51 -20.12
CA SER A 310 20.53 6.01 -20.02
C SER A 310 20.08 5.85 -18.57
N VAL A 311 18.91 6.39 -18.22
CA VAL A 311 18.35 6.41 -16.86
C VAL A 311 16.93 5.84 -16.92
N ASP A 312 16.53 5.04 -15.93
CA ASP A 312 15.16 4.57 -15.84
C ASP A 312 14.19 5.75 -15.70
N SER A 313 13.09 5.71 -16.48
CA SER A 313 12.11 6.81 -16.48
C SER A 313 11.48 7.06 -15.12
N SER A 314 11.36 6.01 -14.28
CA SER A 314 10.87 6.13 -12.90
C SER A 314 11.84 6.93 -12.04
N ASP A 315 13.15 6.63 -12.12
CA ASP A 315 14.18 7.33 -11.38
C ASP A 315 14.30 8.79 -11.83
N PHE A 316 14.36 9.02 -13.13
CA PHE A 316 14.37 10.36 -13.69
C PHE A 316 13.17 11.19 -13.24
N ARG A 317 11.97 10.58 -13.24
CA ARG A 317 10.76 11.21 -12.71
C ARG A 317 10.91 11.61 -11.25
N PHE A 318 11.42 10.72 -10.40
CA PHE A 318 11.62 11.01 -8.97
C PHE A 318 12.68 12.09 -8.75
N TRP A 319 13.80 12.02 -9.43
CA TRP A 319 14.90 12.98 -9.28
C TRP A 319 14.49 14.40 -9.67
N LEU A 320 13.75 14.54 -10.77
CA LEU A 320 13.22 15.83 -11.21
C LEU A 320 11.86 16.15 -10.59
N ASN A 321 11.38 15.35 -9.64
CA ASN A 321 10.07 15.54 -9.01
C ASN A 321 8.95 15.80 -10.05
N LEU A 322 8.90 15.03 -11.14
CA LEU A 322 7.85 15.07 -12.15
C LEU A 322 6.65 14.26 -11.65
N ARG A 323 5.43 14.66 -12.04
CA ARG A 323 4.21 14.01 -11.55
C ARG A 323 4.00 12.60 -12.12
N SER A 324 4.37 12.37 -13.38
CA SER A 324 4.23 11.07 -14.05
C SER A 324 5.39 10.81 -14.98
N THR A 325 5.49 9.57 -15.48
CA THR A 325 6.41 9.16 -16.55
C THR A 325 5.84 9.41 -17.96
N LYS A 326 4.65 10.02 -18.06
CA LYS A 326 4.01 10.38 -19.35
C LYS A 326 4.16 11.87 -19.62
N PHE A 327 5.18 12.22 -20.37
CA PHE A 327 5.48 13.61 -20.72
C PHE A 327 6.18 13.74 -22.08
N SER A 328 6.14 14.92 -22.65
CA SER A 328 7.02 15.38 -23.73
C SER A 328 8.13 16.27 -23.18
N ILE A 329 9.21 16.36 -23.91
CA ILE A 329 10.39 17.16 -23.59
C ILE A 329 10.54 18.19 -24.70
N GLU A 330 10.53 19.46 -24.35
CA GLU A 330 10.72 20.57 -25.27
C GLU A 330 11.94 21.39 -24.81
N LYS A 331 12.91 21.59 -25.69
CA LYS A 331 14.05 22.46 -25.40
C LYS A 331 13.60 23.93 -25.54
N TYR A 332 13.97 24.77 -24.59
CA TYR A 332 13.76 26.21 -24.68
C TYR A 332 15.02 26.91 -24.17
N ASP A 333 15.38 28.02 -24.77
CA ASP A 333 16.53 28.83 -24.40
C ASP A 333 17.69 28.01 -23.81
N ASN A 334 17.92 28.11 -22.48
CA ASN A 334 18.95 27.38 -21.75
C ASN A 334 18.33 26.28 -20.85
N GLY A 335 17.31 25.57 -21.30
CA GLY A 335 16.65 24.58 -20.48
C GLY A 335 15.71 23.64 -21.20
N TYR A 336 14.95 22.90 -20.42
CA TYR A 336 13.94 21.94 -20.88
C TYR A 336 12.59 22.16 -20.19
N LEU A 337 11.53 22.12 -20.97
CA LEU A 337 10.15 22.14 -20.52
C LEU A 337 9.57 20.72 -20.65
N PHE A 338 9.19 20.15 -19.52
CA PHE A 338 8.50 18.88 -19.41
C PHE A 338 6.99 19.15 -19.35
N LYS A 339 6.22 18.67 -20.33
CA LYS A 339 4.75 18.75 -20.36
C LYS A 339 4.17 17.37 -20.27
N GLY A 340 3.42 17.07 -19.21
CA GLY A 340 2.93 15.73 -18.96
C GLY A 340 1.45 15.63 -18.65
N LYS A 341 0.99 14.37 -18.59
CA LYS A 341 -0.37 13.98 -18.18
C LYS A 341 -0.28 12.86 -17.14
N GLY A 342 -1.21 12.87 -16.19
CA GLY A 342 -1.30 11.85 -15.17
C GLY A 342 -0.43 12.10 -13.95
N TRP A 343 -0.60 11.23 -12.93
CA TRP A 343 0.16 11.25 -11.68
C TRP A 343 0.47 9.82 -11.24
N GLY A 344 1.74 9.50 -11.13
CA GLY A 344 2.26 8.19 -10.75
C GLY A 344 2.94 7.45 -11.91
N HIS A 345 3.30 6.19 -11.67
CA HIS A 345 4.00 5.33 -12.64
C HIS A 345 3.13 4.88 -13.83
N GLY A 346 1.81 4.94 -13.67
CA GLY A 346 0.85 4.63 -14.74
C GLY A 346 0.52 3.16 -14.93
N VAL A 347 1.10 2.22 -14.20
CA VAL A 347 0.87 0.77 -14.33
C VAL A 347 -0.28 0.32 -13.42
N GLY A 348 -1.11 -0.63 -13.86
CA GLY A 348 -2.23 -1.17 -13.10
C GLY A 348 -3.39 -0.18 -12.96
N MET A 349 -4.09 -0.18 -11.82
CA MET A 349 -5.33 0.59 -11.65
C MET A 349 -5.08 2.09 -11.50
N SER A 350 -5.73 2.90 -12.36
CA SER A 350 -5.89 4.33 -12.16
C SER A 350 -7.00 4.58 -11.14
N GLN A 351 -6.69 5.25 -10.03
CA GLN A 351 -7.66 5.57 -8.99
C GLN A 351 -8.78 6.46 -9.54
N TRP A 352 -8.44 7.54 -10.27
CA TRP A 352 -9.43 8.41 -10.90
C TRP A 352 -10.19 7.74 -12.05
N GLY A 353 -9.56 6.78 -12.75
CA GLY A 353 -10.25 5.96 -13.73
C GLY A 353 -11.26 5.00 -13.06
N ALA A 354 -10.87 4.38 -11.95
CA ALA A 354 -11.78 3.56 -11.14
C ALA A 354 -12.95 4.38 -10.58
N TYR A 355 -12.69 5.61 -10.11
CA TYR A 355 -13.73 6.56 -9.71
C TYR A 355 -14.72 6.82 -10.84
N GLN A 356 -14.24 7.12 -12.05
CA GLN A 356 -15.11 7.45 -13.18
C GLN A 356 -15.95 6.24 -13.61
N MET A 357 -15.34 5.05 -13.71
CA MET A 357 -16.08 3.81 -14.02
C MET A 357 -17.18 3.54 -12.98
N ALA A 358 -16.86 3.70 -11.69
CA ALA A 358 -17.84 3.53 -10.61
C ALA A 358 -18.95 4.58 -10.67
N LYS A 359 -18.65 5.81 -11.04
CA LYS A 359 -19.63 6.88 -11.25
C LYS A 359 -20.56 6.61 -12.45
N GLU A 360 -20.05 5.93 -13.46
CA GLU A 360 -20.77 5.46 -14.65
C GLU A 360 -21.56 4.17 -14.39
N GLY A 361 -21.54 3.62 -13.16
CA GLY A 361 -22.33 2.47 -12.74
C GLY A 361 -21.59 1.13 -12.79
N SER A 362 -20.31 1.09 -13.14
CA SER A 362 -19.54 -0.16 -13.15
C SER A 362 -19.45 -0.76 -11.75
N ALA A 363 -19.62 -2.07 -11.66
CA ALA A 363 -19.33 -2.84 -10.45
C ALA A 363 -17.82 -2.89 -10.19
N TYR A 364 -17.40 -3.08 -8.92
CA TYR A 364 -15.97 -3.12 -8.59
C TYR A 364 -15.23 -4.27 -9.27
N GLN A 365 -15.88 -5.40 -9.57
CA GLN A 365 -15.30 -6.51 -10.33
C GLN A 365 -14.96 -6.08 -11.76
N GLU A 366 -15.84 -5.33 -12.42
CA GLU A 366 -15.61 -4.81 -13.78
C GLU A 366 -14.43 -3.84 -13.79
N ILE A 367 -14.33 -2.97 -12.78
CA ILE A 367 -13.18 -2.08 -12.59
C ILE A 367 -11.88 -2.89 -12.46
N LEU A 368 -11.87 -3.92 -11.61
CA LEU A 368 -10.71 -4.77 -11.39
C LEU A 368 -10.27 -5.48 -12.67
N TYR A 369 -11.19 -6.11 -13.41
CA TYR A 369 -10.89 -6.84 -14.64
C TYR A 369 -10.51 -5.92 -15.81
N HIS A 370 -10.95 -4.67 -15.80
CA HIS A 370 -10.49 -3.66 -16.75
C HIS A 370 -8.99 -3.37 -16.61
N TYR A 371 -8.50 -3.18 -15.37
CA TYR A 371 -7.12 -2.81 -15.12
C TYR A 371 -6.15 -3.99 -14.95
N TYR A 372 -6.66 -5.15 -14.55
CA TYR A 372 -5.86 -6.37 -14.34
C TYR A 372 -6.44 -7.51 -15.18
N GLN A 373 -6.00 -7.55 -16.45
CA GLN A 373 -6.56 -8.46 -17.43
C GLN A 373 -6.17 -9.92 -17.14
N ASN A 374 -7.03 -10.88 -17.53
CA ASN A 374 -6.81 -12.31 -17.37
C ASN A 374 -6.61 -12.75 -15.91
N THR A 375 -7.01 -11.95 -14.94
CA THR A 375 -6.94 -12.31 -13.52
C THR A 375 -8.22 -12.96 -13.03
N LYS A 376 -8.14 -13.61 -11.88
CA LYS A 376 -9.29 -14.17 -11.17
C LYS A 376 -9.43 -13.47 -9.82
N LEU A 377 -10.64 -13.02 -9.51
CA LEU A 377 -11.01 -12.57 -8.17
C LEU A 377 -11.40 -13.80 -7.34
N VAL A 378 -10.60 -14.11 -6.33
CA VAL A 378 -10.80 -15.27 -5.47
C VAL A 378 -10.88 -14.85 -4.01
N LYS A 379 -11.58 -15.62 -3.17
CA LYS A 379 -11.46 -15.52 -1.73
C LYS A 379 -10.31 -16.40 -1.27
N LYS A 380 -9.35 -15.82 -0.56
CA LYS A 380 -8.23 -16.53 0.01
C LYS A 380 -8.32 -16.46 1.52
N ASP A 381 -8.29 -17.61 2.16
CA ASP A 381 -8.07 -17.67 3.59
C ASP A 381 -6.61 -17.28 3.85
N VAL A 382 -6.42 -16.16 4.51
CA VAL A 382 -5.08 -15.61 4.84
C VAL A 382 -4.76 -15.87 6.31
N GLY A 383 -5.45 -16.81 6.92
CA GLY A 383 -5.21 -17.28 8.28
C GLY A 383 -3.81 -17.90 8.40
N GLY A 384 -2.93 -17.18 9.02
CA GLY A 384 -1.65 -17.60 9.51
C GLY A 384 -1.42 -16.85 10.80
N ILE A 385 -1.50 -17.55 11.90
CA ILE A 385 -1.21 -17.03 13.23
C ILE A 385 0.28 -16.69 13.23
N ASP A 386 0.63 -15.40 13.31
CA ASP A 386 1.92 -15.01 13.85
C ASP A 386 1.89 -15.38 15.34
N ASN A 387 2.38 -16.58 15.68
CA ASN A 387 2.60 -17.03 17.06
C ASN A 387 3.80 -16.32 17.68
N GLU A 388 3.89 -15.00 17.59
CA GLU A 388 4.69 -14.16 18.47
C GLU A 388 3.74 -13.63 19.55
N GLY A 389 3.50 -14.49 20.57
CA GLY A 389 2.71 -14.18 21.75
C GLY A 389 3.42 -13.24 22.70
#